data_6375275cd2df85b8aa112c92a960e9d4
#
_entry.id   6375275cd2df85b8aa112c92a960e9d4
#
_cell.length_a   1.000
_cell.length_b   1.000
_cell.length_c   1.000
_cell.angle_alpha   90.00
_cell.angle_beta   90.00
_cell.angle_gamma   90.00
#
_symmetry.space_group_name_H-M   'P 1'
#
loop_
_entity.id
_entity.type
_entity.pdbx_description
1 polymer ?
#
loop_
_entity_poly.entity_id
_entity_poly.type
_entity_poly.pdbx_seq_one_letter_code
_entity_poly.pdbx_strand_id
1 'polypeptide(L)'
;MSRPGMNKPSVATYADHEIISPPHRLRRVLSAAATSLVDDPVARAEQALAALSGEFAAWMEEEGERLDQARNTVKAAGFTGPTREALFFAAHDIRGDAETLGYPGLTIPAESLCRLIEHTRDMKRIPISLVDQHVDAIRAIIREGNRPDAEQTVAVLTRRLRDVTDEFLARENRDRLDELADILAPPVAPGEPSF
;
A
#
# COMPACT_ATOMS: atom_id res chain seq x y z
N MET A 1 -30.23 -54.43 1.27
CA MET A 1 -29.44 -53.21 1.59
C MET A 1 -30.37 -52.00 1.57
N SER A 2 -30.90 -51.60 2.74
CA SER A 2 -31.84 -50.47 2.89
C SER A 2 -31.11 -49.16 2.83
N ARG A 3 -31.54 -48.27 1.96
CA ARG A 3 -31.05 -46.89 1.84
C ARG A 3 -31.36 -46.13 3.15
N PRO A 4 -30.38 -45.39 3.74
CA PRO A 4 -30.65 -44.57 4.93
C PRO A 4 -31.60 -43.43 4.55
N GLY A 5 -32.67 -43.29 5.36
CA GLY A 5 -33.77 -42.37 5.10
C GLY A 5 -33.33 -40.93 4.90
N MET A 6 -33.77 -40.36 3.81
CA MET A 6 -33.66 -38.92 3.55
C MET A 6 -34.45 -38.18 4.63
N ASN A 7 -33.70 -37.39 5.45
CA ASN A 7 -34.29 -36.56 6.48
C ASN A 7 -35.17 -35.50 5.81
N LYS A 8 -36.49 -35.67 5.83
CA LYS A 8 -37.44 -34.72 5.22
C LYS A 8 -37.55 -33.47 6.09
N PRO A 9 -37.81 -32.32 5.49
CA PRO A 9 -38.11 -31.10 6.24
C PRO A 9 -39.39 -31.31 7.06
N SER A 10 -39.45 -30.78 8.28
CA SER A 10 -40.68 -30.72 9.06
C SER A 10 -41.51 -29.53 8.58
N VAL A 11 -42.80 -29.76 8.33
CA VAL A 11 -43.74 -28.72 7.89
C VAL A 11 -44.79 -28.58 8.98
N ALA A 12 -44.98 -27.38 9.53
CA ALA A 12 -46.07 -27.02 10.40
C ALA A 12 -47.03 -26.09 9.68
N THR A 13 -48.25 -26.52 9.44
CA THR A 13 -49.29 -25.78 8.72
C THR A 13 -50.19 -25.04 9.72
N TYR A 14 -50.35 -23.74 9.52
CA TYR A 14 -51.27 -22.86 10.21
C TYR A 14 -52.40 -22.40 9.31
N ALA A 15 -53.37 -21.69 9.80
CA ALA A 15 -54.56 -21.28 9.03
C ALA A 15 -54.27 -20.34 7.87
N ASP A 16 -53.17 -19.58 7.96
CA ASP A 16 -52.79 -18.51 7.04
C ASP A 16 -51.36 -18.65 6.44
N HIS A 17 -50.54 -19.59 7.01
CA HIS A 17 -49.17 -19.82 6.56
C HIS A 17 -48.66 -21.23 6.88
N GLU A 18 -47.53 -21.59 6.27
CA GLU A 18 -46.80 -22.82 6.57
C GLU A 18 -45.35 -22.50 6.96
N ILE A 19 -44.89 -23.11 8.05
CA ILE A 19 -43.50 -23.04 8.50
C ILE A 19 -42.77 -24.30 8.06
N ILE A 20 -41.82 -24.17 7.13
CA ILE A 20 -40.98 -25.27 6.67
C ILE A 20 -39.64 -25.20 7.41
N SER A 21 -39.34 -26.16 8.26
CA SER A 21 -38.04 -26.25 8.92
C SER A 21 -37.14 -27.22 8.16
N PRO A 22 -36.08 -26.75 7.50
CA PRO A 22 -35.16 -27.63 6.77
C PRO A 22 -34.37 -28.51 7.76
N PRO A 23 -33.95 -29.71 7.32
CA PRO A 23 -33.13 -30.57 8.17
C PRO A 23 -31.78 -29.92 8.48
N HIS A 24 -31.37 -29.93 9.73
CA HIS A 24 -30.11 -29.30 10.22
C HIS A 24 -28.84 -30.04 9.71
N ARG A 25 -28.67 -30.13 8.39
CA ARG A 25 -27.48 -30.78 7.78
C ARG A 25 -26.20 -30.04 8.10
N LEU A 26 -26.24 -28.69 8.10
CA LEU A 26 -25.10 -27.84 8.45
C LEU A 26 -24.64 -28.06 9.90
N ARG A 27 -25.57 -28.21 10.87
CA ARG A 27 -25.19 -28.43 12.26
C ARG A 27 -24.45 -29.76 12.44
N ARG A 28 -24.75 -30.80 11.67
CA ARG A 28 -24.07 -32.10 11.70
C ARG A 28 -22.66 -32.00 11.08
N VAL A 29 -22.51 -31.25 9.99
CA VAL A 29 -21.21 -31.00 9.35
C VAL A 29 -20.34 -30.15 10.28
N LEU A 30 -20.88 -29.09 10.86
CA LEU A 30 -20.19 -28.25 11.83
C LEU A 30 -19.80 -28.99 13.11
N SER A 31 -20.67 -29.87 13.64
CA SER A 31 -20.31 -30.68 14.83
C SER A 31 -19.25 -31.74 14.50
N ALA A 32 -19.22 -32.29 13.28
CA ALA A 32 -18.18 -33.21 12.83
C ALA A 32 -16.85 -32.47 12.61
N ALA A 33 -16.88 -31.25 12.09
CA ALA A 33 -15.70 -30.38 11.95
C ALA A 33 -15.16 -29.90 13.31
N ALA A 34 -16.03 -29.62 14.28
CA ALA A 34 -15.65 -29.23 15.64
C ALA A 34 -14.99 -30.34 16.46
N THR A 35 -15.06 -31.58 16.00
CA THR A 35 -14.41 -32.73 16.69
C THR A 35 -12.97 -32.96 16.22
N SER A 36 -12.54 -32.25 15.17
CA SER A 36 -11.13 -32.24 14.74
C SER A 36 -10.41 -31.14 15.51
N LEU A 37 -10.00 -31.42 16.74
CA LEU A 37 -9.20 -30.54 17.62
C LEU A 37 -7.77 -30.24 17.07
N VAL A 38 -7.48 -30.57 15.82
CA VAL A 38 -6.15 -30.42 15.23
C VAL A 38 -6.06 -29.33 14.17
N ASP A 39 -7.20 -28.76 13.73
CA ASP A 39 -7.22 -27.83 12.61
C ASP A 39 -8.05 -26.58 12.97
N ASP A 40 -7.40 -25.63 13.68
CA ASP A 40 -7.99 -24.33 14.00
C ASP A 40 -7.94 -23.44 12.73
N PRO A 41 -9.09 -23.12 12.12
CA PRO A 41 -9.12 -22.29 10.92
C PRO A 41 -8.61 -20.86 11.19
N VAL A 42 -8.68 -20.36 12.42
CA VAL A 42 -8.14 -19.06 12.81
C VAL A 42 -6.62 -19.12 12.83
N ALA A 43 -6.04 -20.13 13.47
CA ALA A 43 -4.58 -20.32 13.50
C ALA A 43 -3.99 -20.49 12.08
N ARG A 44 -4.71 -21.18 11.17
CA ARG A 44 -4.28 -21.28 9.76
C ARG A 44 -4.35 -19.92 9.03
N ALA A 45 -5.38 -19.15 9.27
CA ALA A 45 -5.50 -17.82 8.69
C ALA A 45 -4.39 -16.89 9.20
N GLU A 46 -4.08 -16.94 10.51
CA GLU A 46 -2.98 -16.18 11.11
C GLU A 46 -1.61 -16.60 10.55
N GLN A 47 -1.37 -17.91 10.37
CA GLN A 47 -0.15 -18.41 9.74
C GLN A 47 -0.03 -17.98 8.27
N ALA A 48 -1.14 -18.00 7.52
CA ALA A 48 -1.15 -17.54 6.13
C ALA A 48 -0.87 -16.03 6.04
N LEU A 49 -1.45 -15.22 6.93
CA LEU A 49 -1.16 -13.79 7.02
C LEU A 49 0.29 -13.51 7.41
N ALA A 50 0.85 -14.27 8.35
CA ALA A 50 2.24 -14.14 8.74
C ALA A 50 3.20 -14.51 7.58
N ALA A 51 2.89 -15.53 6.80
CA ALA A 51 3.65 -15.90 5.62
C ALA A 51 3.61 -14.80 4.53
N LEU A 52 2.42 -14.27 4.24
CA LEU A 52 2.23 -13.15 3.30
C LEU A 52 2.96 -11.89 3.77
N SER A 53 2.96 -11.59 5.06
CA SER A 53 3.68 -10.44 5.61
C SER A 53 5.19 -10.52 5.35
N GLY A 54 5.77 -11.74 5.40
CA GLY A 54 7.17 -11.95 5.03
C GLY A 54 7.46 -11.73 3.54
N GLU A 55 6.54 -12.14 2.67
CA GLU A 55 6.63 -11.90 1.22
C GLU A 55 6.49 -10.40 0.90
N PHE A 56 5.59 -9.70 1.56
CA PHE A 56 5.41 -8.25 1.38
C PHE A 56 6.65 -7.45 1.77
N ALA A 57 7.33 -7.85 2.85
CA ALA A 57 8.58 -7.23 3.25
C ALA A 57 9.69 -7.44 2.20
N ALA A 58 9.79 -8.65 1.63
CA ALA A 58 10.75 -8.95 0.58
C ALA A 58 10.46 -8.14 -0.70
N TRP A 59 9.19 -8.05 -1.11
CA TRP A 59 8.80 -7.26 -2.27
C TRP A 59 9.09 -5.77 -2.08
N MET A 60 8.82 -5.23 -0.90
CA MET A 60 9.11 -3.82 -0.62
C MET A 60 10.62 -3.54 -0.60
N GLU A 61 11.44 -4.48 -0.13
CA GLU A 61 12.90 -4.37 -0.19
C GLU A 61 13.40 -4.37 -1.66
N GLU A 62 12.84 -5.23 -2.53
CA GLU A 62 13.14 -5.26 -3.96
C GLU A 62 12.79 -3.93 -4.64
N GLU A 63 11.63 -3.33 -4.31
CA GLU A 63 11.25 -2.02 -4.80
C GLU A 63 12.21 -0.92 -4.31
N GLY A 64 12.63 -0.97 -3.05
CA GLY A 64 13.62 -0.07 -2.48
C GLY A 64 14.98 -0.19 -3.16
N GLU A 65 15.41 -1.40 -3.50
CA GLU A 65 16.64 -1.62 -4.26
C GLU A 65 16.54 -1.10 -5.70
N ARG A 66 15.40 -1.31 -6.36
CA ARG A 66 15.14 -0.78 -7.71
C ARG A 66 15.19 0.75 -7.73
N LEU A 67 14.61 1.40 -6.74
CA LEU A 67 14.67 2.85 -6.57
C LEU A 67 16.11 3.34 -6.39
N ASP A 68 16.89 2.65 -5.56
CA ASP A 68 18.29 2.98 -5.32
C ASP A 68 19.16 2.82 -6.58
N GLN A 69 18.93 1.75 -7.36
CA GLN A 69 19.60 1.55 -8.65
C GLN A 69 19.27 2.66 -9.65
N ALA A 70 18.01 3.09 -9.72
CA ALA A 70 17.59 4.19 -10.58
C ALA A 70 18.28 5.51 -10.17
N ARG A 71 18.34 5.81 -8.86
CA ARG A 71 19.11 6.95 -8.33
C ARG A 71 20.58 6.88 -8.72
N ASN A 72 21.23 5.74 -8.54
CA ASN A 72 22.63 5.57 -8.86
C ASN A 72 22.90 5.74 -10.36
N THR A 73 21.96 5.32 -11.21
CA THR A 73 22.02 5.53 -12.65
C THR A 73 21.93 7.03 -13.00
N VAL A 74 21.03 7.77 -12.34
CA VAL A 74 20.96 9.24 -12.47
C VAL A 74 22.27 9.89 -12.02
N LYS A 75 22.86 9.45 -10.92
CA LYS A 75 24.15 10.00 -10.42
C LYS A 75 25.30 9.76 -11.40
N ALA A 76 25.31 8.62 -12.07
CA ALA A 76 26.37 8.26 -13.03
C ALA A 76 26.20 8.91 -14.41
N ALA A 77 24.98 8.97 -14.92
CA ALA A 77 24.69 9.40 -16.31
C ALA A 77 24.00 10.77 -16.40
N GLY A 78 23.61 11.36 -15.26
CA GLY A 78 22.79 12.56 -15.20
C GLY A 78 21.31 12.29 -15.49
N PHE A 79 20.49 13.32 -15.38
CA PHE A 79 19.10 13.26 -15.78
C PHE A 79 18.97 13.28 -17.30
N THR A 80 18.49 12.19 -17.86
CA THR A 80 18.07 12.01 -19.26
C THR A 80 16.62 11.56 -19.27
N GLY A 81 15.95 11.51 -20.41
CA GLY A 81 14.59 10.95 -20.51
C GLY A 81 14.50 9.57 -19.84
N PRO A 82 15.31 8.58 -20.27
CA PRO A 82 15.25 7.23 -19.68
C PRO A 82 15.59 7.17 -18.18
N THR A 83 16.60 7.90 -17.70
CA THR A 83 16.99 7.84 -16.28
C THR A 83 15.97 8.54 -15.39
N ARG A 84 15.32 9.62 -15.87
CA ARG A 84 14.21 10.28 -15.20
C ARG A 84 13.00 9.38 -15.08
N GLU A 85 12.63 8.73 -16.19
CA GLU A 85 11.51 7.79 -16.23
C GLU A 85 11.72 6.60 -15.28
N ALA A 86 12.91 6.00 -15.30
CA ALA A 86 13.24 4.88 -14.42
C ALA A 86 13.12 5.27 -12.94
N LEU A 87 13.62 6.45 -12.56
CA LEU A 87 13.53 6.95 -11.18
C LEU A 87 12.08 7.28 -10.81
N PHE A 88 11.33 7.89 -11.72
CA PHE A 88 9.92 8.22 -11.52
C PHE A 88 9.07 6.96 -11.31
N PHE A 89 9.19 5.97 -12.21
CA PHE A 89 8.39 4.75 -12.09
C PHE A 89 8.72 3.95 -10.83
N ALA A 90 10.00 3.86 -10.44
CA ALA A 90 10.36 3.19 -9.19
C ALA A 90 9.74 3.88 -7.96
N ALA A 91 9.72 5.21 -7.92
CA ALA A 91 9.06 5.94 -6.84
C ALA A 91 7.52 5.81 -6.89
N HIS A 92 6.94 5.83 -8.11
CA HIS A 92 5.51 5.72 -8.34
C HIS A 92 4.96 4.35 -7.90
N ASP A 93 5.68 3.28 -8.19
CA ASP A 93 5.28 1.92 -7.82
C ASP A 93 5.32 1.76 -6.29
N ILE A 94 6.39 2.23 -5.62
CA ILE A 94 6.45 2.26 -4.14
C ILE A 94 5.24 3.03 -3.57
N ARG A 95 4.87 4.19 -4.14
CA ARG A 95 3.70 4.95 -3.70
C ARG A 95 2.41 4.14 -3.80
N GLY A 96 2.24 3.41 -4.91
CA GLY A 96 1.04 2.61 -5.18
C GLY A 96 0.91 1.41 -4.26
N ASP A 97 2.02 0.75 -3.95
CA ASP A 97 2.04 -0.51 -3.22
C ASP A 97 2.19 -0.35 -1.70
N ALA A 98 2.64 0.83 -1.24
CA ALA A 98 2.99 1.08 0.15
C ALA A 98 1.89 0.68 1.16
N GLU A 99 0.65 1.13 0.95
CA GLU A 99 -0.45 0.82 1.87
C GLU A 99 -0.84 -0.66 1.81
N THR A 100 -0.90 -1.24 0.59
CA THR A 100 -1.27 -2.64 0.36
C THR A 100 -0.26 -3.60 1.00
N LEU A 101 1.02 -3.25 0.95
CA LEU A 101 2.10 -4.06 1.52
C LEU A 101 2.36 -3.75 3.01
N GLY A 102 1.59 -2.85 3.62
CA GLY A 102 1.69 -2.55 5.05
C GLY A 102 2.76 -1.51 5.42
N TYR A 103 3.16 -0.65 4.48
CA TYR A 103 4.13 0.43 4.68
C TYR A 103 3.52 1.83 4.43
N PRO A 104 2.46 2.24 5.13
CA PRO A 104 1.77 3.52 4.88
C PRO A 104 2.70 4.74 5.01
N GLY A 105 3.77 4.64 5.81
CA GLY A 105 4.77 5.70 5.95
C GLY A 105 5.57 6.01 4.68
N LEU A 106 5.52 5.16 3.64
CA LEU A 106 6.21 5.38 2.37
C LEU A 106 5.42 6.24 1.39
N THR A 107 4.10 6.35 1.51
CA THR A 107 3.23 7.07 0.57
C THR A 107 3.68 8.51 0.38
N ILE A 108 3.89 9.25 1.48
CA ILE A 108 4.26 10.67 1.43
C ILE A 108 5.64 10.91 0.78
N PRO A 109 6.75 10.24 1.20
CA PRO A 109 8.05 10.50 0.60
C PRO A 109 8.15 10.00 -0.85
N ALA A 110 7.49 8.91 -1.21
CA ALA A 110 7.45 8.43 -2.59
C ALA A 110 6.67 9.40 -3.50
N GLU A 111 5.51 9.89 -3.06
CA GLU A 111 4.75 10.92 -3.76
C GLU A 111 5.55 12.22 -3.90
N SER A 112 6.19 12.67 -2.82
CA SER A 112 7.02 13.87 -2.84
C SER A 112 8.15 13.77 -3.88
N LEU A 113 8.78 12.61 -4.02
CA LEU A 113 9.79 12.34 -5.03
C LEU A 113 9.20 12.34 -6.45
N CYS A 114 8.03 11.72 -6.65
CA CYS A 114 7.31 11.76 -7.93
C CYS A 114 7.03 13.21 -8.35
N ARG A 115 6.49 14.03 -7.45
CA ARG A 115 6.18 15.43 -7.71
C ARG A 115 7.44 16.25 -8.04
N LEU A 116 8.54 16.02 -7.31
CA LEU A 116 9.84 16.66 -7.59
C LEU A 116 10.28 16.40 -9.04
N ILE A 117 10.18 15.15 -9.50
CA ILE A 117 10.59 14.73 -10.84
C ILE A 117 9.62 15.24 -11.91
N GLU A 118 8.32 15.17 -11.66
CA GLU A 118 7.27 15.50 -12.62
C GLU A 118 7.17 16.99 -12.88
N HIS A 119 7.19 17.80 -11.82
CA HIS A 119 6.93 19.23 -11.89
C HIS A 119 8.18 20.09 -12.03
N THR A 120 9.37 19.48 -12.12
CA THR A 120 10.59 20.20 -12.49
C THR A 120 10.75 20.18 -14.01
N ARG A 121 10.56 21.33 -14.68
CA ARG A 121 10.53 21.46 -16.15
C ARG A 121 11.87 21.13 -16.79
N ASP A 122 12.95 21.69 -16.26
CA ASP A 122 14.30 21.37 -16.71
C ASP A 122 14.89 20.29 -15.82
N MET A 123 15.02 19.09 -16.38
CA MET A 123 15.59 17.93 -15.68
C MET A 123 16.96 18.20 -15.06
N LYS A 124 17.75 19.11 -15.64
CA LYS A 124 19.08 19.50 -15.12
C LYS A 124 18.99 20.28 -13.81
N ARG A 125 17.83 20.84 -13.51
CA ARG A 125 17.58 21.61 -12.28
C ARG A 125 17.06 20.76 -11.13
N ILE A 126 16.73 19.48 -11.36
CA ILE A 126 16.35 18.58 -10.28
C ILE A 126 17.53 18.43 -9.32
N PRO A 127 17.37 18.82 -8.04
CA PRO A 127 18.48 18.75 -7.09
C PRO A 127 18.77 17.31 -6.70
N ILE A 128 19.91 16.77 -7.14
CA ILE A 128 20.29 15.38 -6.84
C ILE A 128 20.38 15.12 -5.32
N SER A 129 20.77 16.12 -4.53
CA SER A 129 20.81 16.01 -3.08
C SER A 129 19.42 15.81 -2.47
N LEU A 130 18.38 16.41 -3.06
CA LEU A 130 17.01 16.23 -2.61
C LEU A 130 16.49 14.85 -3.02
N VAL A 131 16.85 14.36 -4.21
CA VAL A 131 16.59 12.98 -4.63
C VAL A 131 17.27 11.99 -3.68
N ASP A 132 18.54 12.19 -3.35
CA ASP A 132 19.27 11.36 -2.38
C ASP A 132 18.53 11.29 -1.04
N GLN A 133 18.09 12.44 -0.50
CA GLN A 133 17.35 12.47 0.76
C GLN A 133 16.04 11.68 0.73
N HIS A 134 15.29 11.75 -0.38
CA HIS A 134 14.05 10.96 -0.54
C HIS A 134 14.35 9.46 -0.59
N VAL A 135 15.30 9.05 -1.43
CA VAL A 135 15.65 7.63 -1.58
C VAL A 135 16.19 7.07 -0.27
N ASP A 136 17.06 7.80 0.42
CA ASP A 136 17.61 7.36 1.71
C ASP A 136 16.53 7.26 2.80
N ALA A 137 15.57 8.20 2.83
CA ALA A 137 14.44 8.14 3.74
C ALA A 137 13.51 6.95 3.44
N ILE A 138 13.15 6.73 2.17
CA ILE A 138 12.35 5.59 1.74
C ILE A 138 13.02 4.28 2.14
N ARG A 139 14.31 4.11 1.86
CA ARG A 139 15.06 2.91 2.24
C ARG A 139 15.19 2.73 3.74
N ALA A 140 15.31 3.81 4.50
CA ALA A 140 15.33 3.74 5.95
C ALA A 140 13.98 3.24 6.50
N ILE A 141 12.86 3.76 5.99
CA ILE A 141 11.51 3.34 6.38
C ILE A 141 11.27 1.87 6.04
N ILE A 142 11.71 1.39 4.86
CA ILE A 142 11.60 -0.03 4.47
C ILE A 142 12.35 -0.91 5.49
N ARG A 143 13.59 -0.57 5.83
CA ARG A 143 14.42 -1.34 6.77
C ARG A 143 13.90 -1.34 8.20
N GLU A 144 13.34 -0.21 8.66
CA GLU A 144 12.74 -0.14 9.99
C GLU A 144 11.42 -0.93 10.06
N GLY A 145 10.77 -1.15 8.91
CA GLY A 145 9.47 -1.79 8.83
C GLY A 145 8.38 -0.94 9.50
N ASN A 146 7.25 -1.57 9.76
CA ASN A 146 6.11 -0.91 10.41
C ASN A 146 6.23 -0.94 11.95
N ARG A 147 7.33 -0.41 12.48
CA ARG A 147 7.58 -0.38 13.93
C ARG A 147 6.84 0.79 14.58
N PRO A 148 6.02 0.53 15.62
CA PRO A 148 5.25 1.58 16.28
C PRO A 148 6.11 2.70 16.90
N ASP A 149 7.32 2.38 17.34
CA ASP A 149 8.26 3.34 17.94
C ASP A 149 8.91 4.27 16.90
N ALA A 150 8.91 3.89 15.61
CA ALA A 150 9.44 4.70 14.51
C ALA A 150 8.40 5.66 13.89
N GLU A 151 7.12 5.43 14.09
CA GLU A 151 6.03 6.14 13.41
C GLU A 151 6.13 7.67 13.51
N GLN A 152 6.38 8.19 14.72
CA GLN A 152 6.51 9.63 14.92
C GLN A 152 7.73 10.20 14.21
N THR A 153 8.85 9.49 14.21
CA THR A 153 10.09 9.91 13.53
C THR A 153 9.87 9.92 12.01
N VAL A 154 9.24 8.87 11.48
CA VAL A 154 8.87 8.78 10.06
C VAL A 154 7.96 9.94 9.66
N ALA A 155 6.92 10.23 10.45
CA ALA A 155 6.01 11.34 10.16
C ALA A 155 6.71 12.71 10.13
N VAL A 156 7.64 12.97 11.06
CA VAL A 156 8.42 14.22 11.07
C VAL A 156 9.35 14.30 9.87
N LEU A 157 10.07 13.22 9.56
CA LEU A 157 11.00 13.16 8.43
C LEU A 157 10.27 13.37 7.09
N THR A 158 9.19 12.65 6.86
CA THR A 158 8.44 12.71 5.61
C THR A 158 7.77 14.06 5.39
N ARG A 159 7.24 14.67 6.46
CA ARG A 159 6.73 16.05 6.41
C ARG A 159 7.84 17.03 6.02
N ARG A 160 9.02 16.93 6.62
CA ARG A 160 10.13 17.81 6.30
C ARG A 160 10.59 17.68 4.85
N LEU A 161 10.67 16.46 4.33
CA LEU A 161 10.99 16.24 2.91
C LEU A 161 9.96 16.88 1.99
N ARG A 162 8.68 16.72 2.30
CA ARG A 162 7.60 17.36 1.55
C ARG A 162 7.71 18.88 1.58
N ASP A 163 7.90 19.49 2.77
CA ASP A 163 8.03 20.95 2.90
C ASP A 163 9.16 21.49 2.02
N VAL A 164 10.34 20.84 2.02
CA VAL A 164 11.49 21.24 1.20
C VAL A 164 11.20 21.08 -0.29
N THR A 165 10.50 20.02 -0.68
CA THR A 165 10.07 19.79 -2.06
C THR A 165 9.08 20.85 -2.51
N ASP A 166 8.08 21.15 -1.69
CA ASP A 166 7.07 22.17 -1.98
C ASP A 166 7.72 23.56 -2.13
N GLU A 167 8.68 23.89 -1.27
CA GLU A 167 9.44 25.14 -1.37
C GLU A 167 10.27 25.21 -2.68
N PHE A 168 10.91 24.11 -3.06
CA PHE A 168 11.62 24.02 -4.31
C PHE A 168 10.69 24.17 -5.51
N LEU A 169 9.57 23.42 -5.55
CA LEU A 169 8.61 23.46 -6.63
C LEU A 169 7.92 24.82 -6.76
N ALA A 170 7.62 25.49 -5.64
CA ALA A 170 7.07 26.84 -5.65
C ALA A 170 8.03 27.85 -6.29
N ARG A 171 9.33 27.73 -6.04
CA ARG A 171 10.34 28.58 -6.69
C ARG A 171 10.52 28.26 -8.17
N GLU A 172 10.50 26.97 -8.53
CA GLU A 172 10.69 26.48 -9.89
C GLU A 172 9.53 26.86 -10.81
N ASN A 173 8.30 26.89 -10.28
CA ASN A 173 7.07 27.12 -11.02
C ASN A 173 6.42 28.49 -10.72
N ARG A 174 7.17 29.44 -10.19
CA ARG A 174 6.66 30.78 -9.80
C ARG A 174 6.03 31.59 -10.95
N ASP A 175 6.33 31.22 -12.17
CA ASP A 175 5.77 31.82 -13.40
C ASP A 175 4.50 31.10 -13.91
N ARG A 176 4.06 30.05 -13.19
CA ARG A 176 2.90 29.22 -13.53
C ARG A 176 1.86 29.24 -12.41
N LEU A 177 1.40 30.44 -12.07
CA LEU A 177 0.51 30.62 -10.91
C LEU A 177 -0.79 29.82 -11.03
N ASP A 178 -1.30 29.63 -12.25
CA ASP A 178 -2.52 28.88 -12.52
C ASP A 178 -2.38 27.37 -12.20
N GLU A 179 -1.16 26.84 -12.38
CA GLU A 179 -0.85 25.41 -12.13
C GLU A 179 -0.23 25.20 -10.74
N LEU A 180 0.25 26.26 -10.09
CA LEU A 180 0.98 26.16 -8.83
C LEU A 180 0.11 25.59 -7.72
N ALA A 181 -1.19 25.91 -7.70
CA ALA A 181 -2.14 25.38 -6.74
C ALA A 181 -2.27 23.86 -6.87
N ASP A 182 -2.34 23.34 -8.10
CA ASP A 182 -2.44 21.91 -8.37
C ASP A 182 -1.11 21.20 -8.06
N ILE A 183 0.02 21.83 -8.43
CA ILE A 183 1.37 21.30 -8.16
C ILE A 183 1.59 21.13 -6.63
N LEU A 184 1.10 22.05 -5.83
CA LEU A 184 1.28 22.07 -4.37
C LEU A 184 0.11 21.44 -3.61
N ALA A 185 -0.94 20.98 -4.29
CA ALA A 185 -2.08 20.35 -3.65
C ALA A 185 -1.65 19.16 -2.76
N PRO A 186 -2.27 18.97 -1.61
CA PRO A 186 -2.06 17.75 -0.82
C PRO A 186 -2.56 16.53 -1.61
N PRO A 187 -1.99 15.33 -1.35
CA PRO A 187 -2.51 14.11 -1.97
C PRO A 187 -3.99 13.95 -1.63
N VAL A 188 -4.77 13.62 -2.65
CA VAL A 188 -6.19 13.28 -2.44
C VAL A 188 -6.20 11.94 -1.70
N ALA A 189 -6.74 11.94 -0.47
CA ALA A 189 -6.93 10.70 0.27
C ALA A 189 -7.86 9.78 -0.53
N PRO A 190 -7.50 8.49 -0.70
CA PRO A 190 -8.37 7.53 -1.38
C PRO A 190 -9.67 7.40 -0.58
N GLY A 191 -10.78 7.91 -1.12
CA GLY A 191 -12.12 7.76 -0.53
C GLY A 191 -12.93 9.03 -0.27
N GLU A 192 -12.43 10.23 -0.52
CA GLU A 192 -13.27 11.42 -0.50
C GLU A 192 -13.92 11.61 -1.89
N PRO A 193 -15.26 11.49 -2.01
CA PRO A 193 -15.93 11.82 -3.25
C PRO A 193 -15.82 13.33 -3.49
N SER A 194 -15.28 13.70 -4.65
CA SER A 194 -15.34 15.07 -5.14
C SER A 194 -16.81 15.45 -5.32
N PHE A 195 -17.30 16.39 -4.52
CA PHE A 195 -18.61 17.02 -4.70
C PHE A 195 -18.52 18.22 -5.64
#